data_00277f37f586e9b1027b7dee3886e2d2
#
_entry.id   00277f37f586e9b1027b7dee3886e2d2
#
_cell.length_a   1.000
_cell.length_b   1.000
_cell.length_c   1.000
_cell.angle_alpha   90.00
_cell.angle_beta   90.00
_cell.angle_gamma   90.00
#
_symmetry.space_group_name_H-M   'P 1'
#
loop_
_entity.id
_entity.type
_entity.pdbx_description
1 polymer ?
#
loop_
_entity_poly.entity_id
_entity_poly.type
_entity_poly.pdbx_seq_one_letter_code
_entity_poly.pdbx_strand_id
1 'polypeptide(L)'
;WDENNPVHIIGHSMGGQTARMLQYLLNTELFEDDYGGNREKSELLGLSNKGWISSITTLATPHDGSTLADIVTKTFPFIQYFIGLAGVVGTNFYDFDLSQWNLIRGPDETWSSYVRRMRNHKAWNTKNISAWDLSLDGAAGLNSYLNASPDVYYFSFVFSATSKEKSTGYH
;
A
#
# COMPACT_ATOMS: atom_id res chain seq x y z
N TRP A 1 18.02 12.04 -11.83
CA TRP A 1 16.61 11.90 -12.07
C TRP A 1 15.96 13.28 -12.01
N ASP A 2 15.56 13.76 -13.17
CA ASP A 2 14.99 15.08 -13.40
C ASP A 2 14.25 15.07 -14.75
N GLU A 3 13.77 16.22 -15.22
CA GLU A 3 13.05 16.37 -16.49
C GLU A 3 13.91 16.06 -17.73
N ASN A 4 15.24 16.12 -17.63
CA ASN A 4 16.16 15.78 -18.72
C ASN A 4 16.53 14.29 -18.70
N ASN A 5 16.37 13.63 -17.55
CA ASN A 5 16.68 12.23 -17.30
C ASN A 5 15.48 11.54 -16.63
N PRO A 6 14.32 11.50 -17.31
CA PRO A 6 13.11 10.91 -16.74
C PRO A 6 13.24 9.39 -16.60
N VAL A 7 12.46 8.84 -15.67
CA VAL A 7 12.46 7.40 -15.40
C VAL A 7 11.23 6.70 -15.95
N HIS A 8 11.37 5.40 -16.17
CA HIS A 8 10.30 4.47 -16.41
C HIS A 8 10.09 3.63 -15.13
N ILE A 9 8.88 3.61 -14.61
CA ILE A 9 8.56 2.86 -13.39
C ILE A 9 7.81 1.58 -13.76
N ILE A 10 8.23 0.47 -13.18
CA ILE A 10 7.52 -0.80 -13.27
C ILE A 10 7.05 -1.19 -11.87
N GLY A 11 5.75 -1.31 -11.68
CA GLY A 11 5.14 -1.69 -10.42
C GLY A 11 4.40 -3.02 -10.52
N HIS A 12 4.73 -3.97 -9.65
CA HIS A 12 4.01 -5.24 -9.53
C HIS A 12 3.04 -5.19 -8.35
N SER A 13 1.82 -5.71 -8.54
CA SER A 13 0.79 -5.78 -7.50
C SER A 13 0.54 -4.39 -6.89
N MET A 14 0.61 -4.22 -5.57
CA MET A 14 0.49 -2.93 -4.89
C MET A 14 1.49 -1.86 -5.40
N GLY A 15 2.65 -2.27 -5.91
CA GLY A 15 3.66 -1.36 -6.46
C GLY A 15 3.15 -0.49 -7.62
N GLY A 16 2.14 -0.93 -8.34
CA GLY A 16 1.50 -0.11 -9.36
C GLY A 16 0.66 1.04 -8.77
N GLN A 17 -0.03 0.82 -7.65
CA GLN A 17 -0.72 1.90 -6.92
C GLN A 17 0.29 2.88 -6.32
N THR A 18 1.38 2.37 -5.74
CA THR A 18 2.50 3.18 -5.22
C THR A 18 3.11 4.06 -6.30
N ALA A 19 3.33 3.53 -7.50
CA ALA A 19 3.87 4.30 -8.64
C ALA A 19 2.93 5.43 -9.06
N ARG A 20 1.63 5.19 -9.09
CA ARG A 20 0.62 6.22 -9.39
C ARG A 20 0.58 7.30 -8.30
N MET A 21 0.65 6.89 -7.04
CA MET A 21 0.73 7.82 -5.92
C MET A 21 1.99 8.67 -6.01
N LEU A 22 3.16 8.08 -6.27
CA LEU A 22 4.40 8.82 -6.44
C LEU A 22 4.27 9.89 -7.55
N GLN A 23 3.73 9.49 -8.71
CA GLN A 23 3.51 10.43 -9.81
C GLN A 23 2.57 11.58 -9.40
N TYR A 24 1.50 11.28 -8.66
CA TYR A 24 0.60 12.29 -8.14
C TYR A 24 1.31 13.25 -7.19
N LEU A 25 2.08 12.75 -6.23
CA LEU A 25 2.81 13.55 -5.25
C LEU A 25 3.88 14.44 -5.88
N LEU A 26 4.54 13.98 -6.94
CA LEU A 26 5.51 14.79 -7.69
C LEU A 26 4.85 15.94 -8.48
N ASN A 27 3.59 15.78 -8.84
CA ASN A 27 2.88 16.74 -9.69
C ASN A 27 1.90 17.65 -8.93
N THR A 28 1.76 17.46 -7.63
CA THR A 28 0.83 18.23 -6.80
C THR A 28 1.54 18.88 -5.63
N GLU A 29 1.07 20.08 -5.24
CA GLU A 29 1.57 20.78 -4.04
C GLU A 29 0.90 20.27 -2.74
N LEU A 30 0.01 19.27 -2.86
CA LEU A 30 -0.79 18.77 -1.75
C LEU A 30 0.00 17.71 -0.97
N PHE A 31 0.83 18.19 -0.06
CA PHE A 31 1.31 17.41 1.07
C PHE A 31 0.72 18.04 2.33
N GLU A 32 -0.56 17.84 2.55
CA GLU A 32 -1.16 18.10 3.85
C GLU A 32 -1.06 16.80 4.65
N ASP A 33 -0.20 16.82 5.65
CA ASP A 33 -0.24 15.82 6.71
C ASP A 33 -1.57 16.02 7.46
N ASP A 34 -2.48 15.06 7.32
CA ASP A 34 -3.75 15.01 8.07
C ASP A 34 -3.53 14.89 9.60
N TYR A 35 -2.29 14.77 10.04
CA TYR A 35 -1.87 14.59 11.42
C TYR A 35 -1.42 15.90 12.12
N GLY A 36 -2.18 16.97 11.96
CA GLY A 36 -2.02 18.12 12.84
C GLY A 36 -1.38 19.38 12.24
N GLY A 37 -1.43 19.56 10.94
CA GLY A 37 -1.09 20.82 10.28
C GLY A 37 0.40 21.09 10.12
N ASN A 38 1.26 20.12 10.38
CA ASN A 38 2.66 20.16 10.02
C ASN A 38 2.82 19.70 8.58
N ARG A 39 3.06 20.63 7.67
CA ARG A 39 3.47 20.29 6.31
C ARG A 39 4.84 19.66 6.36
N GLU A 40 4.95 18.42 5.97
CA GLU A 40 6.24 17.81 5.68
C GLU A 40 6.82 18.50 4.45
N LYS A 41 7.88 19.27 4.65
CA LYS A 41 8.58 19.97 3.56
C LYS A 41 9.61 19.02 2.98
N SER A 42 9.21 18.29 1.95
CA SER A 42 10.15 17.55 1.13
C SER A 42 10.60 18.41 -0.04
N GLU A 43 11.90 18.57 -0.24
CA GLU A 43 12.44 19.19 -1.45
C GLU A 43 12.10 18.42 -2.72
N LEU A 44 11.74 17.14 -2.59
CA LEU A 44 11.39 16.25 -3.68
C LEU A 44 9.91 16.37 -4.09
N LEU A 45 9.02 16.60 -3.12
CA LEU A 45 7.57 16.56 -3.32
C LEU A 45 6.98 17.99 -3.22
N GLY A 46 5.89 18.23 -3.92
CA GLY A 46 5.20 19.52 -3.83
C GLY A 46 5.70 20.62 -4.77
N LEU A 47 6.64 20.32 -5.62
CA LEU A 47 7.14 21.22 -6.65
C LEU A 47 6.84 20.57 -7.99
N SER A 48 5.79 20.86 -8.64
CA SER A 48 5.35 20.37 -9.95
C SER A 48 6.49 19.77 -10.84
N ASN A 49 6.99 18.61 -10.44
CA ASN A 49 8.10 17.87 -11.08
C ASN A 49 7.57 17.13 -12.32
N LYS A 50 6.91 17.87 -13.19
CA LYS A 50 6.38 17.37 -14.45
C LYS A 50 7.52 16.91 -15.33
N GLY A 51 7.35 15.75 -15.93
CA GLY A 51 8.34 15.18 -16.83
C GLY A 51 9.39 14.29 -16.16
N TRP A 52 9.41 14.14 -14.84
CA TRP A 52 10.35 13.23 -14.17
C TRP A 52 10.01 11.76 -14.37
N ILE A 53 8.75 11.43 -14.70
CA ILE A 53 8.30 10.08 -15.00
C ILE A 53 7.80 10.06 -16.44
N SER A 54 8.45 9.26 -17.30
CA SER A 54 8.03 9.07 -18.69
C SER A 54 6.95 8.02 -18.84
N SER A 55 7.01 6.94 -18.05
CA SER A 55 5.97 5.91 -18.08
C SER A 55 5.83 5.17 -16.78
N ILE A 56 4.62 4.66 -16.57
CA ILE A 56 4.28 3.73 -15.49
C ILE A 56 3.75 2.45 -16.12
N THR A 57 4.43 1.35 -15.88
CA THR A 57 4.00 0.01 -16.28
C THR A 57 3.57 -0.76 -15.05
N THR A 58 2.35 -1.26 -15.05
CA THR A 58 1.80 -2.03 -13.93
C THR A 58 1.59 -3.49 -14.30
N LEU A 59 2.02 -4.38 -13.42
CA LEU A 59 1.93 -5.83 -13.59
C LEU A 59 1.03 -6.41 -12.50
N ALA A 60 -0.10 -7.01 -12.87
CA ALA A 60 -1.07 -7.59 -11.95
C ALA A 60 -1.48 -6.63 -10.80
N THR A 61 -1.57 -5.35 -11.06
CA THR A 61 -1.95 -4.35 -10.06
C THR A 61 -3.47 -4.32 -9.89
N PRO A 62 -3.99 -4.46 -8.66
CA PRO A 62 -5.42 -4.37 -8.40
C PRO A 62 -5.86 -2.89 -8.34
N HIS A 63 -5.96 -2.23 -9.50
CA HIS A 63 -6.28 -0.80 -9.58
C HIS A 63 -7.65 -0.47 -8.97
N ASP A 64 -8.62 -1.37 -9.06
CA ASP A 64 -9.95 -1.22 -8.48
C ASP A 64 -10.11 -1.99 -7.16
N GLY A 65 -8.98 -2.35 -6.55
CA GLY A 65 -8.95 -3.14 -5.33
C GLY A 65 -9.06 -4.64 -5.56
N SER A 66 -9.09 -5.37 -4.46
CA SER A 66 -9.17 -6.83 -4.42
C SER A 66 -10.20 -7.28 -3.40
N THR A 67 -11.09 -8.18 -3.81
CA THR A 67 -12.04 -8.81 -2.89
C THR A 67 -11.33 -9.63 -1.80
N LEU A 68 -10.13 -10.15 -2.09
CA LEU A 68 -9.32 -10.83 -1.08
C LEU A 68 -8.87 -9.86 0.01
N ALA A 69 -8.47 -8.64 -0.35
CA ALA A 69 -8.13 -7.60 0.62
C ALA A 69 -9.34 -7.22 1.47
N ASP A 70 -10.52 -7.13 0.88
CA ASP A 70 -11.77 -6.89 1.62
C ASP A 70 -12.10 -8.01 2.61
N ILE A 71 -11.91 -9.27 2.22
CA ILE A 71 -12.10 -10.42 3.12
C ILE A 71 -11.13 -10.32 4.30
N VAL A 72 -9.87 -10.03 4.04
CA VAL A 72 -8.84 -9.89 5.09
C VAL A 72 -9.14 -8.72 6.01
N THR A 73 -9.52 -7.56 5.47
CA THR A 73 -9.70 -6.35 6.27
C THR A 73 -11.04 -6.28 6.99
N LYS A 74 -12.12 -6.76 6.35
CA LYS A 74 -13.49 -6.61 6.84
C LYS A 74 -14.03 -7.87 7.54
N THR A 75 -13.71 -9.05 6.99
CA THR A 75 -14.29 -10.31 7.47
C THR A 75 -13.43 -10.98 8.53
N PHE A 76 -12.11 -10.83 8.43
CA PHE A 76 -11.15 -11.45 9.34
C PHE A 76 -10.14 -10.43 9.87
N PRO A 77 -10.55 -9.42 10.65
CA PRO A 77 -9.61 -8.43 11.21
C PRO A 77 -8.51 -9.07 12.07
N PHE A 78 -8.74 -10.29 12.59
CA PHE A 78 -7.72 -11.06 13.30
C PHE A 78 -6.59 -11.58 12.39
N ILE A 79 -6.75 -11.65 11.07
CA ILE A 79 -5.67 -12.03 10.15
C ILE A 79 -4.56 -10.98 10.19
N GLN A 80 -4.90 -9.70 10.25
CA GLN A 80 -3.92 -8.61 10.42
C GLN A 80 -3.13 -8.80 11.72
N TYR A 81 -3.80 -9.21 12.79
CA TYR A 81 -3.17 -9.57 14.05
C TYR A 81 -2.19 -10.75 13.90
N PHE A 82 -2.56 -11.79 13.14
CA PHE A 82 -1.66 -12.93 12.88
C PHE A 82 -0.48 -12.52 11.98
N ILE A 83 -0.68 -11.67 10.99
CA ILE A 83 0.40 -11.14 10.14
C ILE A 83 1.36 -10.32 11.01
N GLY A 84 0.85 -9.45 11.87
CA GLY A 84 1.65 -8.69 12.82
C GLY A 84 2.42 -9.59 13.78
N LEU A 85 1.77 -10.62 14.32
CA LEU A 85 2.41 -11.58 15.22
C LEU A 85 3.50 -12.40 14.50
N ALA A 86 3.26 -12.83 13.28
CA ALA A 86 4.25 -13.52 12.46
C ALA A 86 5.46 -12.62 12.15
N GLY A 87 5.24 -11.33 11.92
CA GLY A 87 6.30 -10.33 11.74
C GLY A 87 7.19 -10.18 12.98
N VAL A 88 6.60 -10.31 14.19
CA VAL A 88 7.32 -10.20 15.46
C VAL A 88 8.12 -11.45 15.80
N VAL A 89 7.60 -12.62 15.45
CA VAL A 89 8.29 -13.91 15.70
C VAL A 89 9.53 -14.09 14.80
N GLY A 90 9.65 -13.24 13.77
CA GLY A 90 10.82 -13.15 12.92
C GLY A 90 10.98 -14.36 11.99
N THR A 91 10.85 -14.14 10.72
CA THR A 91 11.55 -14.98 9.75
C THR A 91 12.81 -14.22 9.36
N ASN A 92 13.94 -14.90 9.18
CA ASN A 92 15.21 -14.31 8.70
C ASN A 92 15.10 -13.61 7.35
N PHE A 93 13.92 -13.45 6.80
CA PHE A 93 13.62 -12.90 5.48
C PHE A 93 12.84 -11.60 5.48
N TYR A 94 12.13 -11.25 6.57
CA TYR A 94 11.32 -10.04 6.66
C TYR A 94 11.39 -9.44 8.06
N ASP A 95 11.94 -8.24 8.14
CA ASP A 95 11.83 -7.39 9.32
C ASP A 95 10.66 -6.42 9.08
N PHE A 96 9.53 -6.70 9.71
CA PHE A 96 8.42 -5.77 9.73
C PHE A 96 8.68 -4.77 10.85
N ASP A 97 9.15 -3.57 10.51
CA ASP A 97 9.25 -2.50 11.48
C ASP A 97 7.85 -2.05 11.93
N LEU A 98 7.44 -2.56 13.08
CA LEU A 98 6.19 -2.21 13.74
C LEU A 98 6.34 -1.07 14.75
N SER A 99 7.51 -0.44 14.81
CA SER A 99 7.84 0.63 15.78
C SER A 99 6.93 1.85 15.58
N GLN A 100 6.64 2.21 14.34
CA GLN A 100 5.76 3.33 13.99
C GLN A 100 4.36 3.27 14.61
N TRP A 101 3.88 2.05 14.93
CA TRP A 101 2.60 1.85 15.61
C TRP A 101 2.75 1.48 17.08
N ASN A 102 3.98 1.53 17.63
CA ASN A 102 4.27 1.06 18.98
C ASN A 102 3.84 -0.39 19.22
N LEU A 103 4.03 -1.24 18.21
CA LEU A 103 3.68 -2.66 18.23
C LEU A 103 4.89 -3.57 18.52
N ILE A 104 6.05 -3.01 18.86
CA ILE A 104 7.21 -3.78 19.30
C ILE A 104 6.98 -4.23 20.76
N ARG A 105 7.38 -5.47 21.05
CA ARG A 105 7.37 -5.97 22.43
C ARG A 105 8.44 -5.28 23.26
N GLY A 106 8.04 -4.69 24.38
CA GLY A 106 9.00 -4.10 25.34
C GLY A 106 9.94 -5.17 25.94
N PRO A 107 11.17 -4.77 26.36
CA PRO A 107 12.16 -5.71 26.92
C PRO A 107 11.66 -6.45 28.14
N ASP A 108 10.87 -5.79 28.98
CA ASP A 108 10.31 -6.35 30.23
C ASP A 108 8.85 -6.81 30.06
N GLU A 109 8.29 -6.72 28.86
CA GLU A 109 6.91 -7.13 28.60
C GLU A 109 6.80 -8.64 28.42
N THR A 110 5.92 -9.28 29.19
CA THR A 110 5.64 -10.71 29.01
C THR A 110 4.91 -10.97 27.71
N TRP A 111 5.06 -12.14 27.13
CA TRP A 111 4.33 -12.52 25.91
C TRP A 111 2.82 -12.43 26.06
N SER A 112 2.28 -12.81 27.21
CA SER A 112 0.84 -12.73 27.46
C SER A 112 0.34 -11.28 27.51
N SER A 113 1.12 -10.37 28.09
CA SER A 113 0.81 -8.94 28.13
C SER A 113 0.89 -8.33 26.73
N TYR A 114 1.96 -8.64 26.00
CA TYR A 114 2.15 -8.19 24.62
C TYR A 114 1.01 -8.64 23.70
N VAL A 115 0.66 -9.93 23.71
CA VAL A 115 -0.45 -10.48 22.91
C VAL A 115 -1.77 -9.80 23.25
N ARG A 116 -2.02 -9.53 24.55
CA ARG A 116 -3.22 -8.81 24.99
C ARG A 116 -3.26 -7.38 24.48
N ARG A 117 -2.13 -6.67 24.54
CA ARG A 117 -1.99 -5.30 24.02
C ARG A 117 -2.16 -5.27 22.50
N MET A 118 -1.52 -6.20 21.79
CA MET A 118 -1.66 -6.35 20.33
C MET A 118 -3.12 -6.57 19.94
N ARG A 119 -3.83 -7.49 20.59
CA ARG A 119 -5.20 -7.85 20.26
C ARG A 119 -6.16 -6.65 20.25
N ASN A 120 -5.94 -5.70 21.14
CA ASN A 120 -6.82 -4.55 21.32
C ASN A 120 -6.21 -3.26 20.76
N HIS A 121 -5.16 -3.36 19.96
CA HIS A 121 -4.46 -2.15 19.51
C HIS A 121 -5.25 -1.41 18.43
N LYS A 122 -5.31 -0.08 18.59
CA LYS A 122 -6.04 0.80 17.66
C LYS A 122 -5.51 0.78 16.21
N ALA A 123 -4.25 0.38 16.01
CA ALA A 123 -3.66 0.26 14.69
C ALA A 123 -4.42 -0.71 13.77
N TRP A 124 -5.15 -1.67 14.33
CA TRP A 124 -5.97 -2.60 13.53
C TRP A 124 -7.18 -1.95 12.87
N ASN A 125 -7.58 -0.78 13.34
CA ASN A 125 -8.67 0.01 12.78
C ASN A 125 -8.17 1.17 11.91
N THR A 126 -6.86 1.28 11.70
CA THR A 126 -6.30 2.35 10.87
C THR A 126 -6.56 2.08 9.39
N LYS A 127 -6.80 3.15 8.63
CA LYS A 127 -6.80 3.14 7.17
C LYS A 127 -5.40 3.37 6.57
N ASN A 128 -4.42 3.69 7.40
CA ASN A 128 -3.04 3.93 6.98
C ASN A 128 -2.25 2.61 6.93
N ILE A 129 -2.73 1.69 6.12
CA ILE A 129 -2.12 0.38 5.87
C ILE A 129 -2.39 -0.05 4.43
N SER A 130 -1.45 -0.75 3.84
CA SER A 130 -1.57 -1.27 2.47
C SER A 130 -2.79 -2.18 2.23
N ALA A 131 -3.24 -2.90 3.26
CA ALA A 131 -4.44 -3.71 3.18
C ALA A 131 -5.71 -2.87 2.94
N TRP A 132 -5.75 -1.64 3.48
CA TRP A 132 -6.83 -0.71 3.17
C TRP A 132 -6.76 -0.23 1.72
N ASP A 133 -5.58 0.20 1.25
CA ASP A 133 -5.39 0.69 -0.12
C ASP A 133 -5.73 -0.36 -1.18
N LEU A 134 -5.52 -1.63 -0.85
CA LEU A 134 -5.88 -2.78 -1.70
C LEU A 134 -7.35 -3.21 -1.58
N SER A 135 -8.11 -2.69 -0.61
CA SER A 135 -9.54 -2.96 -0.50
C SER A 135 -10.32 -2.25 -1.61
N LEU A 136 -11.54 -2.68 -1.88
CA LEU A 136 -12.40 -2.03 -2.88
C LEU A 136 -12.67 -0.55 -2.52
N ASP A 137 -12.96 -0.26 -1.25
CA ASP A 137 -13.22 1.11 -0.78
C ASP A 137 -11.96 1.97 -0.81
N GLY A 138 -10.81 1.42 -0.40
CA GLY A 138 -9.54 2.11 -0.42
C GLY A 138 -9.10 2.44 -1.84
N ALA A 139 -9.17 1.47 -2.75
CA ALA A 139 -8.86 1.66 -4.17
C ALA A 139 -9.81 2.69 -4.83
N ALA A 140 -11.10 2.65 -4.53
CA ALA A 140 -12.05 3.65 -5.00
C ALA A 140 -11.70 5.05 -4.49
N GLY A 141 -11.28 5.16 -3.22
CA GLY A 141 -10.76 6.40 -2.64
C GLY A 141 -9.55 6.93 -3.40
N LEU A 142 -8.54 6.07 -3.64
CA LEU A 142 -7.35 6.43 -4.42
C LEU A 142 -7.72 6.87 -5.85
N ASN A 143 -8.57 6.13 -6.53
CA ASN A 143 -9.00 6.43 -7.90
C ASN A 143 -9.79 7.72 -8.03
N SER A 144 -10.37 8.24 -6.96
CA SER A 144 -11.12 9.50 -6.98
C SER A 144 -10.22 10.72 -7.27
N TYR A 145 -8.92 10.64 -7.00
CA TYR A 145 -7.98 11.74 -7.21
C TYR A 145 -6.72 11.35 -8.00
N LEU A 146 -6.34 10.07 -8.07
CA LEU A 146 -5.18 9.60 -8.83
C LEU A 146 -5.50 9.50 -10.33
N ASN A 147 -5.66 10.63 -10.97
CA ASN A 147 -5.88 10.69 -12.41
C ASN A 147 -4.59 10.42 -13.20
N ALA A 148 -4.73 9.91 -14.41
CA ALA A 148 -3.62 9.78 -15.34
C ALA A 148 -3.10 11.17 -15.75
N SER A 149 -1.79 11.36 -15.75
CA SER A 149 -1.16 12.57 -16.28
C SER A 149 -1.09 12.48 -17.80
N PRO A 150 -1.41 13.55 -18.54
CA PRO A 150 -1.29 13.56 -20.00
C PRO A 150 0.17 13.43 -20.48
N ASP A 151 1.14 13.71 -19.62
CA ASP A 151 2.56 13.69 -19.94
C ASP A 151 3.25 12.35 -19.62
N VAL A 152 2.48 11.36 -19.17
CA VAL A 152 3.00 10.04 -18.77
C VAL A 152 2.31 8.92 -19.53
N TYR A 153 3.08 7.98 -20.05
CA TYR A 153 2.53 6.78 -20.69
C TYR A 153 2.19 5.73 -19.63
N TYR A 154 0.99 5.14 -19.73
CA TYR A 154 0.53 4.11 -18.80
C TYR A 154 0.31 2.79 -19.53
N PHE A 155 0.89 1.72 -18.98
CA PHE A 155 0.72 0.36 -19.46
C PHE A 155 0.25 -0.52 -18.30
N SER A 156 -0.74 -1.39 -18.56
CA SER A 156 -1.23 -2.34 -17.57
C SER A 156 -1.25 -3.74 -18.15
N PHE A 157 -0.60 -4.67 -17.47
CA PHE A 157 -0.56 -6.07 -17.83
C PHE A 157 -1.35 -6.89 -16.81
N VAL A 158 -2.32 -7.62 -17.30
CA VAL A 158 -3.16 -8.53 -16.52
C VAL A 158 -2.72 -9.97 -16.80
N PHE A 159 -2.64 -10.77 -15.74
CA PHE A 159 -2.23 -12.17 -15.84
C PHE A 159 -3.34 -13.06 -15.31
N SER A 160 -3.45 -14.26 -15.91
CA SER A 160 -4.29 -15.33 -15.40
C SER A 160 -3.40 -16.52 -15.05
N ALA A 161 -3.37 -16.87 -13.76
CA ALA A 161 -2.62 -18.01 -13.26
C ALA A 161 -3.53 -19.22 -12.96
N THR A 162 -4.84 -19.06 -13.18
CA THR A 162 -5.83 -20.10 -12.90
C THR A 162 -6.44 -20.61 -14.19
N SER A 163 -6.85 -21.89 -14.18
CA SER A 163 -7.65 -22.50 -15.23
C SER A 163 -8.90 -23.09 -14.60
N LYS A 164 -9.99 -23.14 -15.38
CA LYS A 164 -11.23 -23.75 -14.93
C LYS A 164 -11.01 -25.22 -14.59
N GLU A 165 -11.40 -25.62 -13.39
CA GLU A 165 -11.35 -27.02 -13.00
C GLU A 165 -12.35 -27.86 -13.83
N LYS A 166 -11.87 -28.97 -14.39
CA LYS A 166 -12.70 -29.81 -15.26
C LYS A 166 -13.87 -30.50 -14.55
N SER A 167 -13.71 -30.76 -13.23
CA SER A 167 -14.70 -31.48 -12.43
C SER A 167 -15.80 -30.59 -11.87
N THR A 168 -15.42 -29.39 -11.37
CA THR A 168 -16.36 -28.48 -10.67
C THR A 168 -16.75 -27.27 -11.50
N GLY A 169 -15.97 -26.92 -12.50
CA GLY A 169 -16.19 -25.75 -13.32
C GLY A 169 -15.85 -24.42 -12.63
N TYR A 170 -15.26 -24.43 -11.43
CA TYR A 170 -14.77 -23.25 -10.74
C TYR A 170 -13.27 -23.00 -11.02
N HIS A 171 -12.85 -21.76 -10.84
CA HIS A 171 -11.46 -21.33 -11.02
C HIS A 171 -10.72 -21.29 -9.70
#